data_fb5ad0365f411cf8e9984bcb843f8b68
#
_entry.id   fb5ad0365f411cf8e9984bcb843f8b68
#
_cell.length_a   1.000
_cell.length_b   1.000
_cell.length_c   1.000
_cell.angle_alpha   90.00
_cell.angle_beta   90.00
_cell.angle_gamma   90.00
#
_symmetry.space_group_name_H-M   'P 1'
#
loop_
_entity.id
_entity.type
_entity.pdbx_description
1 polymer ?
#
loop_
_entity_poly.entity_id
_entity_poly.type
_entity_poly.pdbx_seq_one_letter_code
_entity_poly.pdbx_strand_id
1 'polypeptide(L)'
;KGVYGVSWFEEDGASFPIRVAFMKDVATIGIDTSGVSLHKRGYRKMTVKAPITETLASALIMLTPWNKDRILVDPFCGSGTFPIEAAMMAADIAPGMNRSFLAEDWKHLVPRKCWYDANEEAQDRVNLNIDTDIQGFDIDPEALKAARANAKMAGVDKLIHFQQRPVKDLRHPKPYGFIITNPPYGERLEEKENLAQLYREIGESYARLDKWSMYLITSYDKAENDIGRKADKNRKIYNGMLKTYYYQFLGPRPPKKNQK
;
A
#
# COMPACT_ATOMS: atom_id res chain seq x y z
N LYS A 1 7.10 35.58 27.29
CA LYS A 1 7.22 37.04 27.05
C LYS A 1 8.43 37.62 27.81
N GLY A 2 8.58 37.40 29.09
CA GLY A 2 9.72 37.94 29.88
C GLY A 2 11.09 37.52 29.42
N VAL A 3 11.26 36.28 28.90
CA VAL A 3 12.56 35.76 28.46
C VAL A 3 13.03 36.42 27.15
N TYR A 4 12.11 36.76 26.25
CA TYR A 4 12.44 37.30 24.92
C TYR A 4 12.17 38.80 24.79
N GLY A 5 11.69 39.46 25.83
CA GLY A 5 11.43 40.90 25.83
C GLY A 5 10.32 41.37 24.90
N VAL A 6 9.48 40.45 24.40
CA VAL A 6 8.39 40.77 23.48
C VAL A 6 7.02 40.59 24.13
N SER A 7 6.08 41.47 23.76
CA SER A 7 4.69 41.39 24.23
C SER A 7 3.84 40.42 23.41
N TRP A 8 4.20 40.20 22.14
CA TRP A 8 3.53 39.31 21.18
C TRP A 8 4.57 38.63 20.32
N PHE A 9 4.32 37.36 19.92
CA PHE A 9 5.07 36.66 18.89
C PHE A 9 4.29 36.71 17.59
N GLU A 10 4.96 37.03 16.49
CA GLU A 10 4.38 36.97 15.17
C GLU A 10 4.06 35.50 14.81
N GLU A 11 2.91 35.31 14.11
CA GLU A 11 2.40 33.98 13.76
C GLU A 11 2.52 33.72 12.25
N ASP A 12 3.39 34.44 11.55
CA ASP A 12 3.59 34.45 10.11
C ASP A 12 4.82 33.60 9.66
N GLY A 13 5.52 32.97 10.61
CA GLY A 13 6.71 32.19 10.34
C GLY A 13 6.44 30.70 10.05
N ALA A 14 7.53 29.92 10.02
CA ALA A 14 7.45 28.48 9.88
C ALA A 14 6.67 27.82 11.04
N SER A 15 5.81 26.86 10.71
CA SER A 15 5.00 26.13 11.69
C SER A 15 5.81 24.97 12.31
N PHE A 16 5.72 24.84 13.64
CA PHE A 16 6.36 23.77 14.43
C PHE A 16 5.30 23.01 15.27
N PRO A 17 4.49 22.14 14.67
CA PRO A 17 3.42 21.45 15.39
C PRO A 17 3.99 20.49 16.42
N ILE A 18 3.58 20.67 17.68
CA ILE A 18 3.94 19.80 18.77
C ILE A 18 2.79 18.82 19.04
N ARG A 19 3.09 17.52 18.97
CA ARG A 19 2.17 16.44 19.32
C ARG A 19 2.43 15.98 20.73
N VAL A 20 1.39 15.94 21.55
CA VAL A 20 1.48 15.40 22.93
C VAL A 20 0.50 14.24 23.03
N ALA A 21 0.99 13.07 23.36
CA ALA A 21 0.19 11.87 23.57
C ALA A 21 0.43 11.31 24.97
N PHE A 22 -0.65 10.97 25.67
CA PHE A 22 -0.59 10.32 26.98
C PHE A 22 -1.04 8.87 26.87
N MET A 23 -0.21 7.94 27.33
CA MET A 23 -0.56 6.54 27.43
C MET A 23 0.05 5.90 28.66
N LYS A 24 -0.76 5.26 29.52
CA LYS A 24 -0.30 4.59 30.74
C LYS A 24 0.64 5.47 31.57
N ASP A 25 0.21 6.69 31.88
CA ASP A 25 0.92 7.71 32.66
C ASP A 25 2.26 8.19 32.05
N VAL A 26 2.50 7.86 30.77
CA VAL A 26 3.66 8.36 30.02
C VAL A 26 3.20 9.41 29.01
N ALA A 27 3.81 10.58 29.08
CA ALA A 27 3.66 11.64 28.07
C ALA A 27 4.73 11.49 27.00
N THR A 28 4.32 11.34 25.75
CA THR A 28 5.22 11.41 24.59
C THR A 28 5.05 12.76 23.91
N ILE A 29 6.12 13.50 23.79
CA ILE A 29 6.16 14.81 23.13
C ILE A 29 6.98 14.66 21.85
N GLY A 30 6.40 15.03 20.71
CA GLY A 30 7.04 14.98 19.39
C GLY A 30 6.81 16.24 18.60
N ILE A 31 7.72 16.54 17.68
CA ILE A 31 7.57 17.61 16.68
C ILE A 31 7.19 16.92 15.35
N ASP A 32 6.11 17.41 14.72
CA ASP A 32 5.67 16.91 13.42
C ASP A 32 6.51 17.56 12.32
N THR A 33 7.41 16.79 11.72
CA THR A 33 8.27 17.25 10.62
C THR A 33 7.63 17.02 9.24
N SER A 34 6.60 16.21 9.18
CA SER A 34 5.97 15.76 7.92
C SER A 34 4.90 16.68 7.40
N GLY A 35 4.07 17.25 8.29
CA GLY A 35 2.89 18.04 7.96
C GLY A 35 1.76 17.21 7.36
N VAL A 36 1.61 17.24 6.05
CA VAL A 36 0.61 16.41 5.35
C VAL A 36 0.91 14.94 5.59
N SER A 37 -0.14 14.14 5.88
CA SER A 37 -0.01 12.71 6.22
C SER A 37 0.81 11.94 5.18
N LEU A 38 1.71 11.05 5.66
CA LEU A 38 2.68 10.32 4.82
C LEU A 38 2.05 9.40 3.76
N HIS A 39 0.80 8.96 3.95
CA HIS A 39 0.09 8.19 2.92
C HIS A 39 -0.18 9.00 1.64
N LYS A 40 -0.25 10.33 1.72
CA LYS A 40 -0.41 11.20 0.55
C LYS A 40 0.91 11.29 -0.23
N ARG A 41 1.16 10.32 -1.11
CA ARG A 41 2.38 10.23 -1.94
C ARG A 41 2.42 11.23 -3.10
N GLY A 42 1.29 11.89 -3.42
CA GLY A 42 1.17 12.82 -4.54
C GLY A 42 0.60 12.19 -5.83
N TYR A 43 0.61 10.88 -5.99
CA TYR A 43 0.14 10.24 -7.21
C TYR A 43 -1.38 10.01 -7.27
N ARG A 44 -2.07 9.91 -6.13
CA ARG A 44 -3.50 9.63 -6.09
C ARG A 44 -4.32 10.89 -6.37
N LYS A 45 -4.74 11.07 -7.61
CA LYS A 45 -5.66 12.13 -8.04
C LYS A 45 -7.10 11.63 -8.21
N MET A 46 -7.26 10.34 -8.54
CA MET A 46 -8.55 9.70 -8.70
C MET A 46 -8.74 8.64 -7.62
N THR A 47 -9.88 8.69 -6.93
CA THR A 47 -10.21 7.75 -5.86
C THR A 47 -11.47 6.99 -6.22
N VAL A 48 -11.49 5.72 -5.87
CA VAL A 48 -12.70 4.91 -5.70
C VAL A 48 -13.15 4.98 -4.24
N LYS A 49 -14.33 4.46 -3.94
CA LYS A 49 -14.84 4.47 -2.54
C LYS A 49 -13.92 3.66 -1.63
N ALA A 50 -13.55 4.24 -0.49
CA ALA A 50 -12.78 3.62 0.60
C ALA A 50 -11.49 2.88 0.20
N PRO A 51 -10.56 3.50 -0.53
CA PRO A 51 -9.30 2.85 -0.87
C PRO A 51 -8.46 2.63 0.39
N ILE A 52 -7.68 1.55 0.41
CA ILE A 52 -6.62 1.37 1.41
C ILE A 52 -5.61 2.51 1.31
N THR A 53 -5.08 2.99 2.44
CA THR A 53 -4.04 4.02 2.43
C THR A 53 -2.72 3.45 1.90
N GLU A 54 -1.96 4.28 1.22
CA GLU A 54 -0.69 3.92 0.59
C GLU A 54 0.32 3.38 1.61
N THR A 55 0.43 4.01 2.78
CA THR A 55 1.32 3.55 3.85
C THR A 55 0.93 2.18 4.40
N LEU A 56 -0.38 1.90 4.51
CA LEU A 56 -0.85 0.59 4.94
C LEU A 56 -0.58 -0.47 3.86
N ALA A 57 -0.87 -0.16 2.60
CA ALA A 57 -0.59 -1.07 1.48
C ALA A 57 0.91 -1.43 1.41
N SER A 58 1.80 -0.43 1.49
CA SER A 58 3.25 -0.63 1.56
C SER A 58 3.65 -1.54 2.73
N ALA A 59 3.14 -1.27 3.93
CA ALA A 59 3.44 -2.08 5.11
C ALA A 59 2.97 -3.53 4.95
N LEU A 60 1.80 -3.75 4.34
CA LEU A 60 1.28 -5.09 4.06
C LEU A 60 2.13 -5.84 3.03
N ILE A 61 2.61 -5.18 1.98
CA ILE A 61 3.56 -5.76 1.02
C ILE A 61 4.86 -6.15 1.74
N MET A 62 5.42 -5.27 2.55
CA MET A 62 6.65 -5.52 3.32
C MET A 62 6.53 -6.65 4.35
N LEU A 63 5.32 -6.97 4.81
CA LEU A 63 5.05 -8.13 5.68
C LEU A 63 5.02 -9.47 4.92
N THR A 64 5.15 -9.44 3.60
CA THR A 64 5.25 -10.63 2.75
C THR A 64 6.71 -10.88 2.33
N PRO A 65 7.08 -12.09 1.89
CA PRO A 65 8.39 -12.34 1.28
C PRO A 65 8.42 -12.00 -0.23
N TRP A 66 7.47 -11.20 -0.71
CA TRP A 66 7.48 -10.73 -2.10
C TRP A 66 8.69 -9.83 -2.37
N ASN A 67 9.22 -9.90 -3.56
CA ASN A 67 10.23 -9.00 -4.11
C ASN A 67 10.02 -8.84 -5.62
N LYS A 68 10.75 -7.93 -6.26
CA LYS A 68 10.57 -7.58 -7.67
C LYS A 68 10.72 -8.73 -8.68
N ASP A 69 11.43 -9.79 -8.31
CA ASP A 69 11.65 -10.98 -9.16
C ASP A 69 10.48 -11.97 -9.09
N ARG A 70 9.44 -11.64 -8.34
CA ARG A 70 8.28 -12.51 -8.07
C ARG A 70 7.00 -11.86 -8.57
N ILE A 71 6.10 -12.68 -9.08
CA ILE A 71 4.78 -12.23 -9.55
C ILE A 71 3.96 -11.70 -8.37
N LEU A 72 3.32 -10.56 -8.57
CA LEU A 72 2.31 -10.01 -7.67
C LEU A 72 1.02 -9.76 -8.44
N VAL A 73 -0.10 -10.23 -7.91
CA VAL A 73 -1.43 -9.97 -8.46
C VAL A 73 -2.33 -9.43 -7.37
N ASP A 74 -3.02 -8.32 -7.66
CA ASP A 74 -4.16 -7.83 -6.87
C ASP A 74 -5.44 -7.96 -7.70
N PRO A 75 -6.31 -8.97 -7.43
CA PRO A 75 -7.54 -9.20 -8.18
C PRO A 75 -8.70 -8.27 -7.80
N PHE A 76 -8.51 -7.33 -6.86
CA PHE A 76 -9.45 -6.30 -6.43
C PHE A 76 -8.73 -4.96 -6.32
N CYS A 77 -7.99 -4.59 -7.37
CA CYS A 77 -7.02 -3.51 -7.28
C CYS A 77 -7.63 -2.11 -7.09
N GLY A 78 -8.92 -1.93 -7.38
CA GLY A 78 -9.58 -0.65 -7.25
C GLY A 78 -8.83 0.46 -7.99
N SER A 79 -8.42 1.51 -7.28
CA SER A 79 -7.61 2.60 -7.82
C SER A 79 -6.10 2.28 -7.92
N GLY A 80 -5.70 1.01 -7.76
CA GLY A 80 -4.36 0.51 -8.03
C GLY A 80 -3.36 0.61 -6.87
N THR A 81 -3.79 0.78 -5.62
CA THR A 81 -2.86 1.07 -4.51
C THR A 81 -1.80 0.00 -4.32
N PHE A 82 -2.15 -1.29 -4.18
CA PHE A 82 -1.16 -2.36 -4.02
C PHE A 82 -0.22 -2.50 -5.22
N PRO A 83 -0.72 -2.58 -6.47
CA PRO A 83 0.17 -2.65 -7.62
C PRO A 83 1.11 -1.46 -7.76
N ILE A 84 0.65 -0.23 -7.48
CA ILE A 84 1.46 0.99 -7.57
C ILE A 84 2.56 1.00 -6.49
N GLU A 85 2.21 0.75 -5.23
CA GLU A 85 3.20 0.70 -4.14
C GLU A 85 4.22 -0.43 -4.36
N ALA A 86 3.79 -1.59 -4.86
CA ALA A 86 4.70 -2.68 -5.23
C ALA A 86 5.65 -2.28 -6.36
N ALA A 87 5.15 -1.61 -7.41
CA ALA A 87 5.97 -1.14 -8.52
C ALA A 87 6.96 -0.05 -8.09
N MET A 88 6.56 0.88 -7.22
CA MET A 88 7.45 1.88 -6.64
C MET A 88 8.57 1.21 -5.82
N MET A 89 8.24 0.20 -5.00
CA MET A 89 9.24 -0.57 -4.26
C MET A 89 10.19 -1.35 -5.19
N ALA A 90 9.65 -1.97 -6.25
CA ALA A 90 10.44 -2.71 -7.23
C ALA A 90 11.44 -1.82 -7.97
N ALA A 91 11.02 -0.58 -8.29
CA ALA A 91 11.82 0.41 -9.00
C ALA A 91 12.70 1.27 -8.08
N ASP A 92 12.73 1.01 -6.78
CA ASP A 92 13.44 1.79 -5.73
C ASP A 92 13.06 3.28 -5.72
N ILE A 93 11.77 3.58 -5.95
CA ILE A 93 11.22 4.94 -5.91
C ILE A 93 10.90 5.29 -4.47
N ALA A 94 11.57 6.32 -3.93
CA ALA A 94 11.29 6.81 -2.59
C ALA A 94 9.90 7.45 -2.51
N PRO A 95 9.05 7.06 -1.53
CA PRO A 95 7.65 7.52 -1.45
C PRO A 95 7.49 9.00 -1.11
N GLY A 96 8.58 9.69 -0.74
CA GLY A 96 8.62 11.11 -0.43
C GLY A 96 8.94 12.03 -1.62
N MET A 97 9.38 11.51 -2.77
CA MET A 97 9.89 12.32 -3.89
C MET A 97 8.86 13.28 -4.50
N ASN A 98 7.57 12.92 -4.48
CA ASN A 98 6.50 13.70 -5.12
C ASN A 98 5.63 14.47 -4.09
N ARG A 99 6.20 14.81 -2.93
CA ARG A 99 5.54 15.58 -1.89
C ARG A 99 6.52 16.53 -1.22
N SER A 100 5.99 17.56 -0.54
CA SER A 100 6.76 18.41 0.37
C SER A 100 6.62 17.93 1.83
N PHE A 101 7.55 18.36 2.65
CA PHE A 101 7.56 18.13 4.10
C PHE A 101 7.55 19.47 4.83
N LEU A 102 6.86 19.54 5.95
CA LEU A 102 6.77 20.76 6.75
C LEU A 102 8.16 21.30 7.18
N ALA A 103 9.08 20.38 7.49
CA ALA A 103 10.44 20.72 7.90
C ALA A 103 11.29 21.37 6.79
N GLU A 104 10.85 21.39 5.53
CA GLU A 104 11.50 22.14 4.45
C GLU A 104 11.47 23.67 4.69
N ASP A 105 10.47 24.15 5.43
CA ASP A 105 10.34 25.56 5.80
C ASP A 105 11.24 25.94 6.99
N TRP A 106 11.84 24.95 7.69
CA TRP A 106 12.69 25.17 8.86
C TRP A 106 14.14 25.49 8.48
N LYS A 107 14.33 26.54 7.66
CA LYS A 107 15.61 26.89 6.99
C LYS A 107 16.79 27.08 7.96
N HIS A 108 16.52 27.46 9.22
CA HIS A 108 17.56 27.65 10.25
C HIS A 108 17.95 26.34 10.95
N LEU A 109 17.11 25.29 10.89
CA LEU A 109 17.35 23.99 11.49
C LEU A 109 17.83 22.95 10.46
N VAL A 110 17.21 22.96 9.27
CA VAL A 110 17.52 22.02 8.19
C VAL A 110 17.89 22.82 6.94
N PRO A 111 19.17 22.89 6.59
CA PRO A 111 19.61 23.57 5.38
C PRO A 111 18.97 22.99 4.11
N ARG A 112 18.60 23.84 3.16
CA ARG A 112 18.03 23.41 1.87
C ARG A 112 18.88 22.35 1.16
N LYS A 113 20.20 22.45 1.30
CA LYS A 113 21.14 21.50 0.71
C LYS A 113 20.82 20.05 1.13
N CYS A 114 20.44 19.82 2.39
CA CYS A 114 20.10 18.47 2.86
C CYS A 114 18.92 17.87 2.09
N TRP A 115 17.93 18.69 1.74
CA TRP A 115 16.77 18.26 0.94
C TRP A 115 17.13 17.98 -0.51
N TYR A 116 17.99 18.84 -1.11
CA TYR A 116 18.50 18.59 -2.46
C TYR A 116 19.34 17.32 -2.55
N ASP A 117 20.28 17.14 -1.65
CA ASP A 117 21.15 15.97 -1.62
C ASP A 117 20.32 14.68 -1.42
N ALA A 118 19.32 14.69 -0.53
CA ALA A 118 18.43 13.54 -0.31
C ALA A 118 17.54 13.22 -1.54
N ASN A 119 17.05 14.25 -2.23
CA ASN A 119 16.27 14.06 -3.45
C ASN A 119 17.15 13.55 -4.60
N GLU A 120 18.35 14.07 -4.77
CA GLU A 120 19.30 13.62 -5.78
C GLU A 120 19.68 12.14 -5.54
N GLU A 121 20.03 11.76 -4.30
CA GLU A 121 20.28 10.37 -3.93
C GLU A 121 19.08 9.47 -4.24
N ALA A 122 17.86 9.93 -3.90
CA ALA A 122 16.65 9.17 -4.17
C ALA A 122 16.39 9.00 -5.67
N GLN A 123 16.66 10.04 -6.50
CA GLN A 123 16.49 9.97 -7.95
C GLN A 123 17.52 9.04 -8.60
N ASP A 124 18.77 9.08 -8.16
CA ASP A 124 19.85 8.22 -8.66
C ASP A 124 19.58 6.72 -8.42
N ARG A 125 18.78 6.40 -7.42
CA ARG A 125 18.39 5.02 -7.10
C ARG A 125 17.26 4.50 -7.97
N VAL A 126 16.47 5.37 -8.59
CA VAL A 126 15.31 4.95 -9.39
C VAL A 126 15.72 4.12 -10.58
N ASN A 127 15.23 2.91 -10.66
CA ASN A 127 15.47 2.02 -11.80
C ASN A 127 14.13 1.53 -12.38
N LEU A 128 13.71 2.15 -13.48
CA LEU A 128 12.51 1.76 -14.23
C LEU A 128 12.77 0.67 -15.28
N ASN A 129 14.06 0.37 -15.55
CA ASN A 129 14.45 -0.69 -16.49
C ASN A 129 14.60 -2.02 -15.75
N ILE A 130 13.52 -2.52 -15.20
CA ILE A 130 13.45 -3.78 -14.44
C ILE A 130 12.44 -4.73 -15.07
N ASP A 131 12.75 -6.02 -15.03
CA ASP A 131 11.82 -7.08 -15.38
C ASP A 131 11.02 -7.48 -14.12
N THR A 132 9.74 -7.12 -14.09
CA THR A 132 8.84 -7.43 -12.98
C THR A 132 7.46 -7.81 -13.51
N ASP A 133 6.73 -8.64 -12.77
CA ASP A 133 5.40 -9.12 -13.16
C ASP A 133 4.38 -8.70 -12.07
N ILE A 134 3.87 -7.47 -12.21
CA ILE A 134 2.88 -6.88 -11.32
C ILE A 134 1.58 -6.67 -12.08
N GLN A 135 0.48 -7.23 -11.57
CA GLN A 135 -0.82 -7.21 -12.23
C GLN A 135 -1.90 -6.71 -11.27
N GLY A 136 -2.79 -5.86 -11.78
CA GLY A 136 -3.97 -5.38 -11.08
C GLY A 136 -5.22 -5.72 -11.87
N PHE A 137 -6.19 -6.39 -11.26
CA PHE A 137 -7.48 -6.68 -11.87
C PHE A 137 -8.61 -6.08 -11.06
N ASP A 138 -9.67 -5.72 -11.74
CA ASP A 138 -10.93 -5.30 -11.14
C ASP A 138 -12.06 -5.60 -12.12
N ILE A 139 -13.28 -5.73 -11.62
CA ILE A 139 -14.48 -5.85 -12.47
C ILE A 139 -14.99 -4.49 -12.94
N ASP A 140 -14.67 -3.42 -12.21
CA ASP A 140 -15.11 -2.06 -12.48
C ASP A 140 -14.14 -1.36 -13.45
N PRO A 141 -14.56 -1.01 -14.68
CA PRO A 141 -13.72 -0.32 -15.64
C PRO A 141 -13.34 1.10 -15.20
N GLU A 142 -14.17 1.79 -14.41
CA GLU A 142 -13.84 3.13 -13.89
C GLU A 142 -12.76 3.05 -12.80
N ALA A 143 -12.78 2.01 -11.96
CA ALA A 143 -11.69 1.75 -11.02
C ALA A 143 -10.36 1.54 -11.75
N LEU A 144 -10.35 0.75 -12.83
CA LEU A 144 -9.15 0.52 -13.66
C LEU A 144 -8.67 1.78 -14.38
N LYS A 145 -9.58 2.65 -14.82
CA LYS A 145 -9.23 3.96 -15.38
C LYS A 145 -8.52 4.82 -14.34
N ALA A 146 -9.04 4.85 -13.11
CA ALA A 146 -8.38 5.52 -11.99
C ALA A 146 -7.01 4.90 -11.68
N ALA A 147 -6.90 3.56 -11.65
CA ALA A 147 -5.65 2.84 -11.41
C ALA A 147 -4.55 3.20 -12.43
N ARG A 148 -4.89 3.19 -13.72
CA ARG A 148 -3.96 3.59 -14.79
C ARG A 148 -3.52 5.04 -14.67
N ALA A 149 -4.46 5.96 -14.37
CA ALA A 149 -4.14 7.37 -14.19
C ALA A 149 -3.21 7.59 -12.99
N ASN A 150 -3.47 6.92 -11.87
CA ASN A 150 -2.65 6.98 -10.67
C ASN A 150 -1.26 6.37 -10.90
N ALA A 151 -1.16 5.22 -11.59
CA ALA A 151 0.11 4.58 -11.95
C ALA A 151 0.97 5.49 -12.85
N LYS A 152 0.36 6.17 -13.81
CA LYS A 152 1.02 7.17 -14.65
C LYS A 152 1.55 8.35 -13.83
N MET A 153 0.76 8.83 -12.86
CA MET A 153 1.20 9.91 -11.96
C MET A 153 2.34 9.47 -11.03
N ALA A 154 2.38 8.19 -10.65
CA ALA A 154 3.47 7.61 -9.89
C ALA A 154 4.72 7.28 -10.75
N GLY A 155 4.63 7.38 -12.08
CA GLY A 155 5.71 7.05 -13.02
C GLY A 155 5.99 5.56 -13.18
N VAL A 156 5.03 4.68 -12.83
CA VAL A 156 5.20 3.22 -12.83
C VAL A 156 4.20 2.48 -13.74
N ASP A 157 3.48 3.20 -14.58
CA ASP A 157 2.44 2.64 -15.45
C ASP A 157 2.96 1.54 -16.39
N LYS A 158 4.22 1.60 -16.81
CA LYS A 158 4.87 0.58 -17.65
C LYS A 158 5.25 -0.70 -16.90
N LEU A 159 5.29 -0.67 -15.58
CA LEU A 159 5.65 -1.80 -14.73
C LEU A 159 4.44 -2.62 -14.29
N ILE A 160 3.20 -2.16 -14.60
CA ILE A 160 1.97 -2.75 -14.09
C ILE A 160 1.04 -3.09 -15.25
N HIS A 161 0.54 -4.33 -15.26
CA HIS A 161 -0.52 -4.74 -16.18
C HIS A 161 -1.88 -4.62 -15.50
N PHE A 162 -2.74 -3.69 -15.98
CA PHE A 162 -4.13 -3.55 -15.51
C PHE A 162 -5.11 -4.13 -16.52
N GLN A 163 -6.00 -5.00 -16.05
CA GLN A 163 -7.01 -5.64 -16.92
C GLN A 163 -8.35 -5.79 -16.18
N GLN A 164 -9.46 -5.56 -16.91
CA GLN A 164 -10.79 -5.89 -16.42
C GLN A 164 -10.95 -7.42 -16.39
N ARG A 165 -11.07 -7.97 -15.18
CA ARG A 165 -11.18 -9.42 -14.97
C ARG A 165 -11.84 -9.71 -13.63
N PRO A 166 -12.91 -10.53 -13.58
CA PRO A 166 -13.46 -11.01 -12.32
C PRO A 166 -12.49 -12.03 -11.67
N VAL A 167 -12.49 -12.10 -10.34
CA VAL A 167 -11.59 -12.99 -9.59
C VAL A 167 -11.75 -14.46 -9.95
N LYS A 168 -12.97 -14.91 -10.27
CA LYS A 168 -13.25 -16.29 -10.70
C LYS A 168 -12.47 -16.73 -11.95
N ASP A 169 -12.06 -15.77 -12.78
CA ASP A 169 -11.29 -16.01 -14.01
C ASP A 169 -9.78 -15.82 -13.80
N LEU A 170 -9.33 -15.63 -12.57
CA LEU A 170 -7.92 -15.51 -12.28
C LEU A 170 -7.17 -16.81 -12.62
N ARG A 171 -6.19 -16.70 -13.48
CA ARG A 171 -5.28 -17.76 -13.96
C ARG A 171 -3.90 -17.16 -14.16
N HIS A 172 -2.89 -17.92 -13.87
CA HIS A 172 -1.51 -17.55 -14.18
C HIS A 172 -0.68 -18.80 -14.51
N PRO A 173 0.11 -18.78 -15.61
CA PRO A 173 0.86 -19.98 -16.03
C PRO A 173 2.10 -20.26 -15.18
N LYS A 174 2.69 -19.22 -14.55
CA LYS A 174 3.92 -19.35 -13.77
C LYS A 174 3.58 -19.68 -12.30
N PRO A 175 4.32 -20.61 -11.64
CA PRO A 175 4.14 -20.91 -10.23
C PRO A 175 4.80 -19.87 -9.30
N TYR A 176 4.56 -20.02 -8.00
CA TYR A 176 5.18 -19.25 -6.91
C TYR A 176 4.89 -17.76 -6.88
N GLY A 177 3.77 -17.31 -7.39
CA GLY A 177 3.32 -15.90 -7.30
C GLY A 177 2.71 -15.54 -5.94
N PHE A 178 2.30 -14.29 -5.86
CA PHE A 178 1.65 -13.69 -4.69
C PHE A 178 0.34 -13.04 -5.09
N ILE A 179 -0.73 -13.36 -4.38
CA ILE A 179 -1.92 -12.52 -4.30
C ILE A 179 -1.76 -11.63 -3.08
N ILE A 180 -1.83 -10.30 -3.24
CA ILE A 180 -1.86 -9.34 -2.14
C ILE A 180 -3.03 -8.41 -2.42
N THR A 181 -4.08 -8.45 -1.58
CA THR A 181 -5.35 -7.86 -1.97
C THR A 181 -6.20 -7.36 -0.81
N ASN A 182 -7.10 -6.43 -1.13
CA ASN A 182 -8.09 -5.83 -0.25
C ASN A 182 -9.49 -5.97 -0.89
N PRO A 183 -10.12 -7.16 -0.83
CA PRO A 183 -11.44 -7.39 -1.42
C PRO A 183 -12.55 -6.62 -0.66
N PRO A 184 -13.75 -6.51 -1.21
CA PRO A 184 -14.89 -5.94 -0.49
C PRO A 184 -15.18 -6.65 0.83
N TYR A 185 -15.59 -5.87 1.86
CA TYR A 185 -15.85 -6.36 3.22
C TYR A 185 -17.35 -6.54 3.52
N GLY A 186 -18.22 -6.12 2.60
CA GLY A 186 -19.67 -6.11 2.84
C GLY A 186 -20.12 -4.96 3.74
N GLU A 187 -19.55 -3.78 3.56
CA GLU A 187 -19.99 -2.57 4.28
C GLU A 187 -21.40 -2.12 3.88
N ARG A 188 -21.88 -2.56 2.70
CA ARG A 188 -23.22 -2.30 2.19
C ARG A 188 -24.11 -3.54 2.32
N LEU A 189 -25.42 -3.31 2.51
CA LEU A 189 -26.40 -4.39 2.57
C LEU A 189 -26.39 -5.30 1.33
N GLU A 190 -26.30 -4.70 0.13
CA GLU A 190 -26.24 -5.40 -1.15
C GLU A 190 -24.95 -6.24 -1.32
N GLU A 191 -23.83 -5.78 -0.75
CA GLU A 191 -22.57 -6.51 -0.77
C GLU A 191 -22.61 -7.73 0.16
N LYS A 192 -23.34 -7.66 1.28
CA LYS A 192 -23.42 -8.74 2.28
C LYS A 192 -24.03 -10.03 1.74
N GLU A 193 -25.02 -9.92 0.87
CA GLU A 193 -25.71 -11.09 0.31
C GLU A 193 -24.80 -11.91 -0.62
N ASN A 194 -23.89 -11.25 -1.31
CA ASN A 194 -22.97 -11.88 -2.28
C ASN A 194 -21.57 -12.15 -1.71
N LEU A 195 -21.30 -11.72 -0.47
CA LEU A 195 -19.95 -11.75 0.09
C LEU A 195 -19.42 -13.18 0.25
N ALA A 196 -20.24 -14.10 0.77
CA ALA A 196 -19.87 -15.49 0.90
C ALA A 196 -19.52 -16.15 -0.45
N GLN A 197 -20.27 -15.81 -1.51
CA GLN A 197 -19.98 -16.30 -2.85
C GLN A 197 -18.65 -15.73 -3.37
N LEU A 198 -18.40 -14.44 -3.17
CA LEU A 198 -17.15 -13.78 -3.57
C LEU A 198 -15.94 -14.45 -2.93
N TYR A 199 -16.01 -14.74 -1.61
CA TYR A 199 -14.91 -15.37 -0.91
C TYR A 199 -14.71 -16.85 -1.31
N ARG A 200 -15.78 -17.57 -1.69
CA ARG A 200 -15.65 -18.89 -2.34
C ARG A 200 -14.92 -18.80 -3.67
N GLU A 201 -15.28 -17.82 -4.52
CA GLU A 201 -14.60 -17.59 -5.80
C GLU A 201 -13.12 -17.21 -5.62
N ILE A 202 -12.77 -16.45 -4.58
CA ILE A 202 -11.37 -16.19 -4.21
C ILE A 202 -10.66 -17.50 -3.87
N GLY A 203 -11.26 -18.34 -3.02
CA GLY A 203 -10.69 -19.63 -2.61
C GLY A 203 -10.48 -20.58 -3.77
N GLU A 204 -11.48 -20.74 -4.64
CA GLU A 204 -11.41 -21.57 -5.85
C GLU A 204 -10.32 -21.06 -6.82
N SER A 205 -10.22 -19.75 -6.99
CA SER A 205 -9.20 -19.15 -7.86
C SER A 205 -7.81 -19.33 -7.32
N TYR A 206 -7.63 -19.15 -6.02
CA TYR A 206 -6.36 -19.41 -5.35
C TYR A 206 -5.95 -20.88 -5.45
N ALA A 207 -6.87 -21.82 -5.26
CA ALA A 207 -6.62 -23.25 -5.35
C ALA A 207 -6.10 -23.73 -6.73
N ARG A 208 -6.42 -22.98 -7.81
CA ARG A 208 -5.95 -23.26 -9.17
C ARG A 208 -4.54 -22.75 -9.47
N LEU A 209 -3.99 -21.88 -8.62
CA LEU A 209 -2.67 -21.30 -8.81
C LEU A 209 -1.57 -22.18 -8.21
N ASP A 210 -0.63 -22.61 -9.04
CA ASP A 210 0.41 -23.55 -8.61
C ASP A 210 1.41 -22.91 -7.65
N LYS A 211 1.42 -23.37 -6.40
CA LYS A 211 2.39 -22.95 -5.36
C LYS A 211 2.37 -21.46 -5.03
N TRP A 212 1.24 -20.79 -5.19
CA TRP A 212 1.10 -19.38 -4.84
C TRP A 212 0.87 -19.17 -3.36
N SER A 213 1.23 -17.98 -2.88
CA SER A 213 0.82 -17.47 -1.57
C SER A 213 -0.25 -16.41 -1.74
N MET A 214 -1.21 -16.37 -0.81
CA MET A 214 -2.24 -15.33 -0.80
C MET A 214 -2.22 -14.56 0.53
N TYR A 215 -2.27 -13.26 0.43
CA TYR A 215 -2.31 -12.31 1.51
C TYR A 215 -3.51 -11.41 1.33
N LEU A 216 -4.40 -11.42 2.30
CA LEU A 216 -5.71 -10.80 2.17
C LEU A 216 -6.05 -10.01 3.43
N ILE A 217 -6.34 -8.70 3.28
CA ILE A 217 -6.83 -7.87 4.38
C ILE A 217 -8.35 -7.77 4.29
N THR A 218 -9.06 -8.07 5.39
CA THR A 218 -10.52 -7.99 5.43
C THR A 218 -11.05 -7.86 6.85
N SER A 219 -12.24 -7.28 7.00
CA SER A 219 -13.04 -7.33 8.24
C SER A 219 -14.08 -8.46 8.22
N TYR A 220 -14.20 -9.21 7.12
CA TYR A 220 -15.15 -10.31 7.00
C TYR A 220 -14.74 -11.49 7.90
N ASP A 221 -15.53 -11.76 8.92
CA ASP A 221 -15.23 -12.76 9.96
C ASP A 221 -15.28 -14.21 9.47
N LYS A 222 -16.06 -14.49 8.40
CA LYS A 222 -16.19 -15.82 7.79
C LYS A 222 -15.19 -16.07 6.63
N ALA A 223 -14.21 -15.18 6.44
CA ALA A 223 -13.29 -15.25 5.31
C ALA A 223 -12.62 -16.63 5.14
N GLU A 224 -12.08 -17.22 6.22
CA GLU A 224 -11.42 -18.54 6.16
C GLU A 224 -12.40 -19.66 5.78
N ASN A 225 -13.63 -19.61 6.31
CA ASN A 225 -14.66 -20.63 6.03
C ASN A 225 -15.09 -20.59 4.55
N ASP A 226 -15.35 -19.38 4.03
CA ASP A 226 -15.85 -19.24 2.65
C ASP A 226 -14.72 -19.39 1.61
N ILE A 227 -13.47 -19.07 1.94
CA ILE A 227 -12.29 -19.42 1.14
C ILE A 227 -12.05 -20.92 1.11
N GLY A 228 -12.58 -21.68 2.11
CA GLY A 228 -12.40 -23.12 2.21
C GLY A 228 -11.01 -23.54 2.69
N ARG A 229 -10.22 -22.62 3.23
CA ARG A 229 -8.91 -22.89 3.80
C ARG A 229 -8.66 -22.04 5.04
N LYS A 230 -8.09 -22.63 6.08
CA LYS A 230 -7.61 -21.92 7.26
C LYS A 230 -6.29 -21.21 6.93
N ALA A 231 -6.14 -19.96 7.38
CA ALA A 231 -4.92 -19.20 7.20
C ALA A 231 -3.77 -19.78 8.06
N ASP A 232 -2.57 -19.78 7.53
CA ASP A 232 -1.37 -20.20 8.26
C ASP A 232 -1.01 -19.19 9.36
N LYS A 233 -1.31 -17.89 9.11
CA LYS A 233 -1.15 -16.79 10.06
C LYS A 233 -2.20 -15.73 9.82
N ASN A 234 -2.56 -15.00 10.88
CA ASN A 234 -3.31 -13.76 10.76
C ASN A 234 -2.72 -12.66 11.66
N ARG A 235 -2.95 -11.42 11.30
CA ARG A 235 -2.58 -10.24 12.09
C ARG A 235 -3.77 -9.30 12.19
N LYS A 236 -4.12 -8.90 13.41
CA LYS A 236 -5.10 -7.84 13.63
C LYS A 236 -4.48 -6.50 13.23
N ILE A 237 -5.15 -5.78 12.33
CA ILE A 237 -4.73 -4.49 11.80
C ILE A 237 -5.95 -3.56 11.76
N TYR A 238 -5.72 -2.26 11.90
CA TYR A 238 -6.76 -1.27 11.71
C TYR A 238 -6.58 -0.56 10.36
N ASN A 239 -7.62 -0.59 9.53
CA ASN A 239 -7.70 0.22 8.31
C ASN A 239 -8.59 1.44 8.61
N GLY A 240 -7.98 2.56 8.94
CA GLY A 240 -8.67 3.68 9.58
C GLY A 240 -9.24 3.27 10.93
N MET A 241 -10.55 3.42 11.12
CA MET A 241 -11.26 3.00 12.34
C MET A 241 -11.74 1.54 12.28
N LEU A 242 -11.67 0.91 11.11
CA LEU A 242 -12.17 -0.44 10.91
C LEU A 242 -11.17 -1.48 11.38
N LYS A 243 -11.61 -2.37 12.28
CA LYS A 243 -10.84 -3.53 12.69
C LYS A 243 -10.84 -4.56 11.57
N THR A 244 -9.67 -4.90 11.06
CA THR A 244 -9.45 -5.89 10.01
C THR A 244 -8.46 -6.95 10.45
N TYR A 245 -8.37 -8.03 9.67
CA TYR A 245 -7.36 -9.06 9.82
C TYR A 245 -6.61 -9.23 8.49
N TYR A 246 -5.29 -9.35 8.57
CA TYR A 246 -4.43 -9.70 7.47
C TYR A 246 -4.14 -11.19 7.51
N TYR A 247 -4.89 -11.94 6.73
CA TYR A 247 -4.76 -13.39 6.60
C TYR A 247 -3.64 -13.74 5.64
N GLN A 248 -2.85 -14.75 5.98
CA GLN A 248 -1.71 -15.21 5.22
C GLN A 248 -1.89 -16.71 4.92
N PHE A 249 -2.08 -17.03 3.65
CA PHE A 249 -2.16 -18.40 3.13
C PHE A 249 -0.85 -18.68 2.38
N LEU A 250 0.02 -19.48 2.99
CA LEU A 250 1.38 -19.63 2.51
C LEU A 250 1.48 -20.77 1.48
N GLY A 251 2.06 -20.45 0.33
CA GLY A 251 2.55 -21.44 -0.62
C GLY A 251 3.99 -21.86 -0.31
N PRO A 252 4.49 -22.94 -0.93
CA PRO A 252 5.87 -23.39 -0.75
C PRO A 252 6.86 -22.39 -1.33
N ARG A 253 8.06 -22.37 -0.77
CA ARG A 253 9.17 -21.55 -1.32
C ARG A 253 9.66 -22.16 -2.64
N PRO A 254 10.04 -21.33 -3.62
CA PRO A 254 10.69 -21.86 -4.82
C PRO A 254 12.00 -22.57 -4.45
N PRO A 255 12.41 -23.57 -5.25
CA PRO A 255 13.72 -24.19 -5.07
C PRO A 255 14.81 -23.11 -5.17
N LYS A 256 15.87 -23.28 -4.37
CA LYS A 256 17.05 -22.41 -4.49
C LYS A 256 17.60 -22.55 -5.90
N LYS A 257 17.81 -21.44 -6.63
CA LYS A 257 18.61 -21.47 -7.86
C LYS A 257 19.99 -21.97 -7.47
N ASN A 258 20.37 -23.15 -7.98
CA ASN A 258 21.78 -23.58 -7.85
C ASN A 258 22.61 -22.45 -8.49
N GLN A 259 23.44 -21.80 -7.70
CA GLN A 259 24.47 -20.91 -8.21
C GLN A 259 25.40 -21.80 -9.04
N LYS A 260 25.28 -21.67 -10.39
CA LYS A 260 26.28 -22.19 -11.32
C LYS A 260 27.40 -21.18 -11.46
#